data_90930bdacc2d9cca011fc1cc0cbe8e5f
#
_entry.id   90930bdacc2d9cca011fc1cc0cbe8e5f
#
_cell.length_a   1.000
_cell.length_b   1.000
_cell.length_c   1.000
_cell.angle_alpha   90.00
_cell.angle_beta   90.00
_cell.angle_gamma   90.00
#
_symmetry.space_group_name_H-M   'P 1'
#
loop_
_entity.id
_entity.type
_entity.pdbx_description
1 polymer ?
#
loop_
_entity_poly.entity_id
_entity_poly.type
_entity_poly.pdbx_seq_one_letter_code
_entity_poly.pdbx_strand_id
1 'polypeptide(L)'
;VAPGEFVAILGHNGSGNSTLAKHMNALLVPEEGTIWVDSIDTMDKEMIWDIRQRVGMVFQNPDNQIVYNVVEEDVGFGPENLGVPTAEIWQRVGSALEKVGMSKFRKKSPNNLSGGQKQRVAIAGILAMKPKCIVLDESTAMLDPIGRREVLEAVQELNKKGHITVLWITHYME
;
A
#
# COMPACT_ATOMS: atom_id res chain seq x y z
N VAL A 1 -6.25 5.35 -15.31
CA VAL A 1 -5.07 5.90 -14.62
C VAL A 1 -3.85 5.44 -15.37
N ALA A 2 -3.00 6.36 -15.78
CA ALA A 2 -1.76 6.04 -16.51
C ALA A 2 -0.62 5.66 -15.54
N PRO A 3 0.39 4.89 -16.01
CA PRO A 3 1.55 4.56 -15.20
C PRO A 3 2.27 5.84 -14.69
N GLY A 4 2.59 5.85 -13.38
CA GLY A 4 3.27 6.97 -12.75
C GLY A 4 2.40 8.16 -12.36
N GLU A 5 1.09 8.13 -12.62
CA GLU A 5 0.18 9.17 -12.15
C GLU A 5 -0.02 9.12 -10.64
N PHE A 6 -0.25 10.29 -10.04
CA PHE A 6 -0.77 10.46 -8.70
C PHE A 6 -2.22 10.99 -8.81
N VAL A 7 -3.19 10.14 -8.51
CA VAL A 7 -4.61 10.46 -8.62
C VAL A 7 -5.24 10.50 -7.23
N ALA A 8 -5.82 11.63 -6.87
CA ALA A 8 -6.64 11.77 -5.66
C ALA A 8 -8.12 11.54 -6.00
N ILE A 9 -8.76 10.66 -5.26
CA ILE A 9 -10.19 10.39 -5.34
C ILE A 9 -10.84 10.98 -4.09
N LEU A 10 -11.60 12.03 -4.30
CA LEU A 10 -12.29 12.73 -3.23
C LEU A 10 -13.75 12.30 -3.15
N GLY A 11 -14.24 12.09 -1.94
CA GLY A 11 -15.64 11.79 -1.70
C GLY A 11 -15.96 11.72 -0.21
N HIS A 12 -17.22 11.91 0.12
CA HIS A 12 -17.71 11.80 1.50
C HIS A 12 -17.91 10.33 1.90
N ASN A 13 -18.05 10.08 3.19
CA ASN A 13 -18.34 8.75 3.71
C ASN A 13 -19.61 8.18 3.06
N GLY A 14 -19.53 6.91 2.62
CA GLY A 14 -20.62 6.24 1.93
C GLY A 14 -20.72 6.49 0.41
N SER A 15 -19.78 7.25 -0.18
CA SER A 15 -19.75 7.50 -1.64
C SER A 15 -19.30 6.28 -2.48
N GLY A 16 -18.93 5.17 -1.85
CA GLY A 16 -18.49 3.96 -2.54
C GLY A 16 -16.98 3.91 -2.88
N ASN A 17 -16.21 4.90 -2.43
CA ASN A 17 -14.77 4.97 -2.72
C ASN A 17 -13.99 3.75 -2.25
N SER A 18 -14.22 3.26 -1.03
CA SER A 18 -13.59 2.04 -0.52
C SER A 18 -14.02 0.79 -1.29
N THR A 19 -15.25 0.76 -1.78
CA THR A 19 -15.72 -0.31 -2.66
C THR A 19 -14.98 -0.27 -3.99
N LEU A 20 -14.84 0.90 -4.59
CA LEU A 20 -14.04 1.09 -5.80
C LEU A 20 -12.58 0.66 -5.59
N ALA A 21 -11.95 1.08 -4.47
CA ALA A 21 -10.59 0.67 -4.12
C ALA A 21 -10.42 -0.85 -4.11
N LYS A 22 -11.34 -1.56 -3.48
CA LYS A 22 -11.31 -3.03 -3.38
C LYS A 22 -11.49 -3.73 -4.73
N HIS A 23 -12.15 -3.10 -5.69
CA HIS A 23 -12.24 -3.61 -7.05
C HIS A 23 -10.91 -3.46 -7.81
N MET A 24 -10.10 -2.43 -7.50
CA MET A 24 -8.84 -2.16 -8.20
C MET A 24 -7.76 -3.22 -7.96
N ASN A 25 -7.81 -3.95 -6.84
CA ASN A 25 -6.90 -5.06 -6.55
C ASN A 25 -7.59 -6.43 -6.50
N ALA A 26 -8.79 -6.54 -7.08
CA ALA A 26 -9.59 -7.76 -7.14
C ALA A 26 -9.92 -8.36 -5.75
N LEU A 27 -10.04 -7.54 -4.70
CA LEU A 27 -10.67 -7.95 -3.43
C LEU A 27 -12.17 -8.08 -3.58
N LEU A 28 -12.76 -7.25 -4.43
CA LEU A 28 -14.14 -7.39 -4.92
C LEU A 28 -14.10 -7.52 -6.43
N VAL A 29 -15.08 -8.24 -6.97
CA VAL A 29 -15.27 -8.43 -8.42
C VAL A 29 -16.56 -7.72 -8.81
N PRO A 30 -16.60 -6.94 -9.91
CA PRO A 30 -17.79 -6.23 -10.33
C PRO A 30 -18.90 -7.22 -10.75
N GLU A 31 -20.14 -6.93 -10.38
CA GLU A 31 -21.31 -7.69 -10.83
C GLU A 31 -21.64 -7.38 -12.29
N GLU A 32 -21.41 -6.12 -12.69
CA GLU A 32 -21.60 -5.63 -14.05
C GLU A 32 -20.41 -4.74 -14.46
N GLY A 33 -20.08 -4.76 -15.74
CA GLY A 33 -18.92 -4.02 -16.25
C GLY A 33 -17.62 -4.77 -16.08
N THR A 34 -16.50 -4.11 -16.42
CA THR A 34 -15.17 -4.72 -16.40
C THR A 34 -14.14 -3.73 -15.84
N ILE A 35 -13.24 -4.23 -15.03
CA ILE A 35 -12.08 -3.48 -14.54
C ILE A 35 -10.82 -4.18 -15.04
N TRP A 36 -9.94 -3.39 -15.64
CA TRP A 36 -8.67 -3.85 -16.18
C TRP A 36 -7.51 -3.32 -15.34
N VAL A 37 -6.63 -4.21 -14.95
CA VAL A 37 -5.38 -3.88 -14.26
C VAL A 37 -4.24 -4.36 -15.13
N ASP A 38 -3.47 -3.45 -15.71
CA ASP A 38 -2.34 -3.77 -16.58
C ASP A 38 -2.74 -4.79 -17.68
N SER A 39 -3.88 -4.53 -18.32
CA SER A 39 -4.49 -5.39 -19.36
C SER A 39 -5.01 -6.75 -18.88
N ILE A 40 -5.09 -6.97 -17.57
CA ILE A 40 -5.68 -8.16 -16.96
C ILE A 40 -7.09 -7.83 -16.48
N ASP A 41 -8.08 -8.64 -16.87
CA ASP A 41 -9.45 -8.52 -16.36
C ASP A 41 -9.49 -8.99 -14.90
N THR A 42 -10.05 -8.16 -14.01
CA THR A 42 -10.16 -8.50 -12.58
C THR A 42 -11.13 -9.66 -12.31
N MET A 43 -11.94 -10.06 -13.29
CA MET A 43 -12.79 -11.23 -13.21
C MET A 43 -12.05 -12.54 -13.49
N ASP A 44 -10.84 -12.49 -14.04
CA ASP A 44 -10.02 -13.68 -14.30
C ASP A 44 -9.45 -14.24 -12.99
N LYS A 45 -10.08 -15.32 -12.51
CA LYS A 45 -9.73 -15.95 -11.23
C LYS A 45 -8.29 -16.52 -11.20
N GLU A 46 -7.76 -16.89 -12.35
CA GLU A 46 -6.38 -17.43 -12.43
C GLU A 46 -5.34 -16.33 -12.27
N MET A 47 -5.69 -15.08 -12.60
CA MET A 47 -4.80 -13.92 -12.57
C MET A 47 -4.94 -13.07 -11.30
N ILE A 48 -5.76 -13.45 -10.33
CA ILE A 48 -6.01 -12.67 -9.10
C ILE A 48 -4.71 -12.35 -8.35
N TRP A 49 -3.82 -13.32 -8.23
CA TRP A 49 -2.55 -13.12 -7.50
C TRP A 49 -1.61 -12.16 -8.23
N ASP A 50 -1.58 -12.22 -9.57
CA ASP A 50 -0.83 -11.26 -10.40
C ASP A 50 -1.37 -9.83 -10.22
N ILE A 51 -2.69 -9.67 -10.20
CA ILE A 51 -3.35 -8.37 -9.97
C ILE A 51 -2.97 -7.83 -8.59
N ARG A 52 -3.10 -8.64 -7.53
CA ARG A 52 -2.79 -8.23 -6.16
C ARG A 52 -1.33 -7.91 -5.92
N GLN A 53 -0.43 -8.55 -6.66
CA GLN A 53 0.99 -8.20 -6.64
C GLN A 53 1.26 -6.86 -7.35
N ARG A 54 0.55 -6.57 -8.44
CA ARG A 54 0.70 -5.32 -9.21
C ARG A 54 0.07 -4.12 -8.53
N VAL A 55 -1.05 -4.32 -7.83
CA VAL A 55 -1.79 -3.27 -7.10
C VAL A 55 -1.79 -3.60 -5.63
N GLY A 56 -0.90 -2.96 -4.89
CA GLY A 56 -0.85 -3.02 -3.44
C GLY A 56 -1.91 -2.13 -2.81
N MET A 57 -2.52 -2.58 -1.72
CA MET A 57 -3.55 -1.83 -1.02
C MET A 57 -3.14 -1.53 0.41
N VAL A 58 -3.28 -0.26 0.81
CA VAL A 58 -3.03 0.23 2.16
C VAL A 58 -4.35 0.67 2.77
N PHE A 59 -4.71 0.05 3.89
CA PHE A 59 -5.98 0.28 4.57
C PHE A 59 -5.92 1.43 5.58
N GLN A 60 -7.09 1.88 6.01
CA GLN A 60 -7.25 2.96 6.98
C GLN A 60 -6.55 2.67 8.32
N ASN A 61 -6.72 1.46 8.85
CA ASN A 61 -6.10 1.06 10.11
C ASN A 61 -4.90 0.16 9.87
N PRO A 62 -3.66 0.62 10.16
CA PRO A 62 -2.46 -0.18 9.97
C PRO A 62 -2.39 -1.42 10.87
N ASP A 63 -3.06 -1.41 12.04
CA ASP A 63 -3.08 -2.57 12.94
C ASP A 63 -3.82 -3.77 12.35
N ASN A 64 -4.71 -3.55 11.37
CA ASN A 64 -5.38 -4.62 10.62
C ASN A 64 -4.49 -5.21 9.51
N GLN A 65 -3.39 -4.56 9.18
CA GLN A 65 -2.50 -4.93 8.08
C GLN A 65 -1.17 -5.50 8.60
N ILE A 66 -0.66 -4.98 9.72
CA ILE A 66 0.57 -5.43 10.36
C ILE A 66 0.30 -6.74 11.11
N VAL A 67 1.08 -7.78 10.84
CA VAL A 67 0.88 -9.15 11.35
C VAL A 67 1.97 -9.56 12.32
N TYR A 68 3.22 -9.12 12.10
CA TYR A 68 4.38 -9.54 12.88
C TYR A 68 4.74 -8.55 14.00
N ASN A 69 5.46 -9.06 14.99
CA ASN A 69 5.89 -8.28 16.16
C ASN A 69 7.23 -7.55 15.95
N VAL A 70 7.87 -7.72 14.80
CA VAL A 70 9.10 -7.05 14.41
C VAL A 70 8.91 -6.42 13.03
N VAL A 71 9.26 -5.15 12.89
CA VAL A 71 9.04 -4.36 11.66
C VAL A 71 9.61 -5.04 10.43
N GLU A 72 10.87 -5.49 10.47
CA GLU A 72 11.50 -6.10 9.29
C GLU A 72 10.87 -7.44 8.88
N GLU A 73 10.36 -8.20 9.84
CA GLU A 73 9.69 -9.47 9.58
C GLU A 73 8.32 -9.21 8.93
N ASP A 74 7.61 -8.18 9.40
CA ASP A 74 6.34 -7.79 8.82
C ASP A 74 6.50 -7.32 7.36
N VAL A 75 7.50 -6.48 7.08
CA VAL A 75 7.80 -6.01 5.72
C VAL A 75 8.25 -7.17 4.82
N GLY A 76 8.92 -8.16 5.35
CA GLY A 76 9.38 -9.36 4.63
C GLY A 76 8.28 -10.39 4.32
N PHE A 77 7.14 -10.31 5.01
CA PHE A 77 6.07 -11.31 4.92
C PHE A 77 5.49 -11.48 3.50
N GLY A 78 5.21 -10.38 2.80
CA GLY A 78 4.70 -10.41 1.43
C GLY A 78 5.64 -11.11 0.45
N PRO A 79 6.91 -10.67 0.36
CA PRO A 79 7.92 -11.35 -0.47
C PRO A 79 8.13 -12.82 -0.13
N GLU A 80 8.09 -13.19 1.15
CA GLU A 80 8.20 -14.58 1.59
C GLU A 80 7.06 -15.44 1.02
N ASN A 81 5.83 -14.96 1.09
CA ASN A 81 4.66 -15.63 0.52
C ASN A 81 4.71 -15.74 -1.01
N LEU A 82 5.44 -14.87 -1.68
CA LEU A 82 5.69 -14.94 -3.13
C LEU A 82 6.84 -15.90 -3.49
N GLY A 83 7.48 -16.55 -2.52
CA GLY A 83 8.59 -17.45 -2.74
C GLY A 83 9.89 -16.76 -3.16
N VAL A 84 10.06 -15.48 -2.82
CA VAL A 84 11.28 -14.72 -3.09
C VAL A 84 12.45 -15.32 -2.27
N PRO A 85 13.65 -15.51 -2.86
CA PRO A 85 14.80 -16.01 -2.11
C PRO A 85 15.15 -15.14 -0.90
N THR A 86 15.53 -15.74 0.22
CA THR A 86 15.76 -15.05 1.51
C THR A 86 16.74 -13.89 1.38
N ALA A 87 17.83 -14.03 0.63
CA ALA A 87 18.80 -12.95 0.42
C ALA A 87 18.17 -11.73 -0.26
N GLU A 88 17.28 -11.96 -1.24
CA GLU A 88 16.55 -10.90 -1.94
C GLU A 88 15.48 -10.26 -1.04
N ILE A 89 14.81 -11.06 -0.18
CA ILE A 89 13.83 -10.52 0.79
C ILE A 89 14.48 -9.44 1.63
N TRP A 90 15.64 -9.69 2.22
CA TRP A 90 16.31 -8.72 3.09
C TRP A 90 16.77 -7.46 2.36
N GLN A 91 17.15 -7.57 1.08
CA GLN A 91 17.44 -6.40 0.24
C GLN A 91 16.17 -5.58 -0.01
N ARG A 92 15.06 -6.23 -0.35
CA ARG A 92 13.76 -5.56 -0.56
C ARG A 92 13.25 -4.87 0.71
N VAL A 93 13.36 -5.54 1.86
CA VAL A 93 13.00 -5.00 3.18
C VAL A 93 13.82 -3.74 3.49
N GLY A 94 15.14 -3.81 3.34
CA GLY A 94 16.01 -2.67 3.57
C GLY A 94 15.66 -1.48 2.69
N SER A 95 15.52 -1.70 1.38
CA SER A 95 15.13 -0.67 0.41
C SER A 95 13.74 -0.09 0.69
N ALA A 96 12.76 -0.93 1.03
CA ALA A 96 11.41 -0.48 1.32
C ALA A 96 11.36 0.40 2.58
N LEU A 97 12.04 0.00 3.66
CA LEU A 97 12.11 0.77 4.90
C LEU A 97 12.84 2.11 4.71
N GLU A 98 13.89 2.14 3.89
CA GLU A 98 14.60 3.37 3.56
C GLU A 98 13.70 4.36 2.83
N LYS A 99 12.96 3.90 1.82
CA LYS A 99 12.04 4.73 1.02
C LYS A 99 10.94 5.40 1.83
N VAL A 100 10.51 4.79 2.94
CA VAL A 100 9.48 5.36 3.83
C VAL A 100 10.06 5.99 5.11
N GLY A 101 11.39 6.11 5.22
CA GLY A 101 12.08 6.72 6.37
C GLY A 101 11.98 5.90 7.66
N MET A 102 11.87 4.58 7.57
CA MET A 102 11.66 3.69 8.72
C MET A 102 12.86 2.78 9.04
N SER A 103 14.02 2.98 8.42
CA SER A 103 15.21 2.14 8.63
C SER A 103 15.65 2.02 10.09
N LYS A 104 15.53 3.12 10.86
CA LYS A 104 15.88 3.15 12.30
C LYS A 104 14.99 2.28 13.17
N PHE A 105 13.80 1.96 12.68
CA PHE A 105 12.79 1.19 13.42
C PHE A 105 12.75 -0.28 13.02
N ARG A 106 13.66 -0.70 12.17
CA ARG A 106 13.73 -2.04 11.56
C ARG A 106 13.56 -3.19 12.57
N LYS A 107 14.22 -3.09 13.72
CA LYS A 107 14.21 -4.09 14.80
C LYS A 107 13.17 -3.81 15.89
N LYS A 108 12.38 -2.75 15.74
CA LYS A 108 11.35 -2.38 16.72
C LYS A 108 10.11 -3.23 16.57
N SER A 109 9.35 -3.34 17.68
CA SER A 109 7.99 -3.84 17.62
C SER A 109 7.06 -2.77 17.05
N PRO A 110 6.14 -3.11 16.13
CA PRO A 110 5.12 -2.18 15.64
C PRO A 110 4.28 -1.55 16.77
N ASN A 111 4.10 -2.27 17.87
CA ASN A 111 3.35 -1.77 19.04
C ASN A 111 3.98 -0.53 19.69
N ASN A 112 5.27 -0.29 19.47
CA ASN A 112 6.02 0.86 19.99
C ASN A 112 6.11 2.00 18.99
N LEU A 113 5.33 1.96 17.91
CA LEU A 113 5.31 2.96 16.85
C LEU A 113 4.08 3.86 16.95
N SER A 114 4.22 5.13 16.52
CA SER A 114 3.08 6.02 16.29
C SER A 114 2.20 5.51 15.15
N GLY A 115 0.97 6.01 15.04
CA GLY A 115 0.06 5.65 13.95
C GLY A 115 0.67 5.94 12.57
N GLY A 116 1.29 7.10 12.38
CA GLY A 116 1.97 7.46 11.13
C GLY A 116 3.17 6.56 10.82
N GLN A 117 3.94 6.17 11.85
CA GLN A 117 5.03 5.20 11.69
C GLN A 117 4.51 3.81 11.31
N LYS A 118 3.46 3.33 11.96
CA LYS A 118 2.81 2.07 11.59
C LYS A 118 2.31 2.08 10.14
N GLN A 119 1.70 3.18 9.72
CA GLN A 119 1.21 3.32 8.35
C GLN A 119 2.36 3.28 7.33
N ARG A 120 3.48 3.92 7.62
CA ARG A 120 4.69 3.83 6.78
C ARG A 120 5.27 2.41 6.74
N VAL A 121 5.20 1.65 7.83
CA VAL A 121 5.58 0.23 7.84
C VAL A 121 4.64 -0.59 6.95
N ALA A 122 3.34 -0.36 7.01
CA ALA A 122 2.37 -1.01 6.13
C ALA A 122 2.66 -0.73 4.65
N ILE A 123 2.98 0.53 4.32
CA ILE A 123 3.41 0.92 2.97
C ILE A 123 4.70 0.20 2.56
N ALA A 124 5.69 0.10 3.46
CA ALA A 124 6.93 -0.64 3.19
C ALA A 124 6.68 -2.12 2.88
N GLY A 125 5.75 -2.76 3.59
CA GLY A 125 5.34 -4.15 3.32
C GLY A 125 4.79 -4.33 1.90
N ILE A 126 3.99 -3.38 1.43
CA ILE A 126 3.49 -3.36 0.05
C ILE A 126 4.64 -3.11 -0.94
N LEU A 127 5.53 -2.15 -0.68
CA LEU A 127 6.67 -1.83 -1.55
C LEU A 127 7.65 -3.00 -1.74
N ALA A 128 7.84 -3.81 -0.70
CA ALA A 128 8.71 -4.98 -0.76
C ALA A 128 8.23 -6.03 -1.77
N MET A 129 6.95 -6.01 -2.13
CA MET A 129 6.36 -6.85 -3.19
C MET A 129 6.58 -6.29 -4.60
N LYS A 130 7.19 -5.09 -4.74
CA LYS A 130 7.45 -4.39 -6.00
C LYS A 130 6.17 -4.15 -6.84
N PRO A 131 5.14 -3.49 -6.28
CA PRO A 131 3.92 -3.20 -7.02
C PRO A 131 4.15 -2.13 -8.07
N LYS A 132 3.27 -2.09 -9.09
CA LYS A 132 3.21 -1.00 -10.09
C LYS A 132 2.33 0.16 -9.62
N CYS A 133 1.34 -0.15 -8.78
CA CYS A 133 0.39 0.81 -8.25
C CYS A 133 0.15 0.56 -6.75
N ILE A 134 -0.06 1.65 -6.01
CA ILE A 134 -0.47 1.61 -4.61
C ILE A 134 -1.80 2.35 -4.50
N VAL A 135 -2.79 1.69 -3.92
CA VAL A 135 -4.08 2.27 -3.56
C VAL A 135 -4.09 2.52 -2.05
N LEU A 136 -4.26 3.78 -1.65
CA LEU A 136 -4.38 4.18 -0.26
C LEU A 136 -5.85 4.51 0.03
N ASP A 137 -6.52 3.63 0.77
CA ASP A 137 -7.93 3.77 1.12
C ASP A 137 -8.05 4.40 2.51
N GLU A 138 -8.29 5.72 2.52
CA GLU A 138 -8.40 6.53 3.75
C GLU A 138 -7.25 6.32 4.75
N SER A 139 -6.08 5.97 4.27
CA SER A 139 -4.94 5.50 5.06
C SER A 139 -4.37 6.53 6.06
N THR A 140 -4.81 7.78 5.98
CA THR A 140 -4.41 8.85 6.90
C THR A 140 -5.53 9.35 7.82
N ALA A 141 -6.74 8.81 7.69
CA ALA A 141 -7.92 9.33 8.40
C ALA A 141 -7.81 9.22 9.94
N MET A 142 -7.08 8.22 10.43
CA MET A 142 -6.89 7.98 11.88
C MET A 142 -5.61 8.62 12.44
N LEU A 143 -4.86 9.36 11.63
CA LEU A 143 -3.58 9.92 12.02
C LEU A 143 -3.73 11.36 12.53
N ASP A 144 -2.83 11.75 13.43
CA ASP A 144 -2.63 13.13 13.81
C ASP A 144 -2.06 13.96 12.63
N PRO A 145 -2.08 15.28 12.65
CA PRO A 145 -1.63 16.11 11.53
C PRO A 145 -0.17 15.85 11.13
N ILE A 146 0.70 15.54 12.09
CA ILE A 146 2.13 15.26 11.82
C ILE A 146 2.26 13.93 11.09
N GLY A 147 1.67 12.86 11.62
CA GLY A 147 1.70 11.54 10.99
C GLY A 147 1.06 11.55 9.60
N ARG A 148 0.00 12.33 9.40
CA ARG A 148 -0.66 12.49 8.10
C ARG A 148 0.30 13.10 7.07
N ARG A 149 1.01 14.17 7.45
CA ARG A 149 2.02 14.82 6.60
C ARG A 149 3.17 13.88 6.25
N GLU A 150 3.71 13.16 7.25
CA GLU A 150 4.80 12.22 7.05
C GLU A 150 4.44 11.10 6.07
N VAL A 151 3.21 10.57 6.15
CA VAL A 151 2.73 9.54 5.21
C VAL A 151 2.56 10.14 3.81
N LEU A 152 1.98 11.34 3.70
CA LEU A 152 1.79 12.01 2.41
C LEU A 152 3.13 12.29 1.72
N GLU A 153 4.12 12.83 2.45
CA GLU A 153 5.47 13.11 1.93
C GLU A 153 6.13 11.82 1.43
N ALA A 154 6.06 10.73 2.22
CA ALA A 154 6.62 9.45 1.83
C ALA A 154 5.98 8.93 0.51
N VAL A 155 4.66 8.99 0.39
CA VAL A 155 3.95 8.52 -0.80
C VAL A 155 4.23 9.41 -2.03
N GLN A 156 4.32 10.73 -1.84
CA GLN A 156 4.73 11.65 -2.91
C GLN A 156 6.15 11.37 -3.42
N GLU A 157 7.09 11.07 -2.53
CA GLU A 157 8.44 10.67 -2.92
C GLU A 157 8.45 9.35 -3.71
N LEU A 158 7.66 8.38 -3.29
CA LEU A 158 7.51 7.11 -4.01
C LEU A 158 6.99 7.31 -5.43
N ASN A 159 6.03 8.19 -5.61
CA ASN A 159 5.51 8.53 -6.94
C ASN A 159 6.57 9.27 -7.78
N LYS A 160 7.16 10.35 -7.25
CA LYS A 160 8.09 11.21 -7.99
C LYS A 160 9.41 10.53 -8.34
N LYS A 161 10.00 9.78 -7.39
CA LYS A 161 11.31 9.15 -7.56
C LYS A 161 11.23 7.70 -8.03
N GLY A 162 10.17 6.99 -7.61
CA GLY A 162 9.98 5.57 -7.90
C GLY A 162 9.07 5.30 -9.09
N HIS A 163 8.43 6.33 -9.64
CA HIS A 163 7.44 6.22 -10.73
C HIS A 163 6.30 5.24 -10.44
N ILE A 164 5.99 5.04 -9.15
CA ILE A 164 4.88 4.19 -8.72
C ILE A 164 3.58 4.97 -8.92
N THR A 165 2.60 4.34 -9.57
CA THR A 165 1.26 4.90 -9.68
C THR A 165 0.60 4.94 -8.31
N VAL A 166 -0.03 6.06 -7.96
CA VAL A 166 -0.69 6.24 -6.67
C VAL A 166 -2.14 6.62 -6.87
N LEU A 167 -3.02 5.88 -6.21
CA LEU A 167 -4.43 6.19 -6.06
C LEU A 167 -4.69 6.50 -4.58
N TRP A 168 -4.96 7.77 -4.29
CA TRP A 168 -5.17 8.27 -2.94
C TRP A 168 -6.64 8.58 -2.70
N ILE A 169 -7.31 7.73 -1.94
CA ILE A 169 -8.70 7.93 -1.55
C ILE A 169 -8.76 8.64 -0.22
N THR A 170 -9.41 9.78 -0.17
CA THR A 170 -9.54 10.58 1.04
C THR A 170 -10.82 11.41 1.01
N HIS A 171 -11.30 11.79 2.19
CA HIS A 171 -12.35 12.77 2.37
C HIS A 171 -11.79 14.14 2.83
N TYR A 172 -10.49 14.25 3.04
CA TYR A 172 -9.80 15.49 3.38
C TYR A 172 -9.29 16.19 2.11
N MET A 173 -9.54 17.49 2.03
CA MET A 173 -9.06 18.38 0.96
C MET A 173 -7.93 19.27 1.50
N GLU A 174 -6.85 18.68 2.01
CA GLU A 174 -5.67 19.46 2.43
C GLU A 174 -4.49 19.25 1.48
#